data_81c7b4af5748a9d8cb9e76525bf75a8b
#
_entry.id   81c7b4af5748a9d8cb9e76525bf75a8b
#
_cell.length_a   1.000
_cell.length_b   1.000
_cell.length_c   1.000
_cell.angle_alpha   90.00
_cell.angle_beta   90.00
_cell.angle_gamma   90.00
#
_symmetry.space_group_name_H-M   'P 1'
#
loop_
_entity.id
_entity.type
_entity.pdbx_description
1 polymer ?
#
loop_
_entity_poly.entity_id
_entity_poly.type
_entity_poly.pdbx_seq_one_letter_code
_entity_poly.pdbx_strand_id
1 'polypeptide(L)'
;MSTQKKAGLAVFSLVLLALLAVGGYEYKQSRIPQACGFCQRPLREKLWVIAEVDGDRRHVCCPQCAVTEGRQEHKPVRLIMVHDYASGRELDPKQAWYVNESRAIACSHDGMRMDEIKHTETVTFDRCSPGAFAFAKKEDAETFISQNGGQLLSLEQLLGEVKQ
;
A
#
# COMPACT_ATOMS: atom_id res chain seq x y z
N MET A 1 -46.85 -16.60 -23.75
CA MET A 1 -45.39 -16.73 -23.86
C MET A 1 -45.04 -18.02 -23.13
N SER A 2 -44.49 -19.05 -23.82
CA SER A 2 -44.31 -20.38 -23.26
C SER A 2 -43.24 -20.39 -22.14
N THR A 3 -43.41 -21.26 -21.16
CA THR A 3 -42.52 -21.43 -19.99
C THR A 3 -41.05 -21.61 -20.39
N GLN A 4 -40.79 -22.25 -21.54
CA GLN A 4 -39.45 -22.42 -22.09
C GLN A 4 -38.78 -21.09 -22.49
N LYS A 5 -39.52 -20.13 -23.06
CA LYS A 5 -38.98 -18.81 -23.41
C LYS A 5 -38.59 -18.00 -22.18
N LYS A 6 -39.37 -18.12 -21.10
CA LYS A 6 -39.06 -17.45 -19.81
C LYS A 6 -37.82 -18.06 -19.14
N ALA A 7 -37.66 -19.38 -19.17
CA ALA A 7 -36.47 -20.06 -18.63
C ALA A 7 -35.20 -19.68 -19.42
N GLY A 8 -35.25 -19.65 -20.76
CA GLY A 8 -34.13 -19.23 -21.59
C GLY A 8 -33.69 -17.80 -21.34
N LEU A 9 -34.65 -16.86 -21.16
CA LEU A 9 -34.35 -15.46 -20.84
C LEU A 9 -33.69 -15.32 -19.46
N ALA A 10 -34.17 -16.09 -18.45
CA ALA A 10 -33.58 -16.06 -17.11
C ALA A 10 -32.12 -16.56 -17.10
N VAL A 11 -31.84 -17.67 -17.80
CA VAL A 11 -30.47 -18.20 -17.94
C VAL A 11 -29.57 -17.21 -18.66
N PHE A 12 -30.04 -16.61 -19.74
CA PHE A 12 -29.27 -15.58 -20.47
C PHE A 12 -28.93 -14.39 -19.59
N SER A 13 -29.89 -13.88 -18.80
CA SER A 13 -29.68 -12.76 -17.87
C SER A 13 -28.64 -13.10 -16.78
N LEU A 14 -28.69 -14.33 -16.24
CA LEU A 14 -27.70 -14.78 -15.24
C LEU A 14 -26.30 -14.86 -15.81
N VAL A 15 -26.15 -15.40 -17.01
CA VAL A 15 -24.85 -15.47 -17.70
C VAL A 15 -24.30 -14.06 -17.99
N LEU A 16 -25.15 -13.16 -18.45
CA LEU A 16 -24.74 -11.78 -18.71
C LEU A 16 -24.28 -11.05 -17.43
N LEU A 17 -25.02 -11.22 -16.32
CA LEU A 17 -24.62 -10.67 -15.03
C LEU A 17 -23.28 -11.26 -14.53
N ALA A 18 -23.07 -12.56 -14.68
CA ALA A 18 -21.80 -13.19 -14.34
C ALA A 18 -20.63 -12.62 -15.16
N LEU A 19 -20.81 -12.46 -16.47
CA LEU A 19 -19.79 -11.89 -17.35
C LEU A 19 -19.48 -10.42 -16.99
N LEU A 20 -20.50 -9.63 -16.66
CA LEU A 20 -20.30 -8.25 -16.21
C LEU A 20 -19.59 -8.18 -14.86
N ALA A 21 -19.89 -9.10 -13.93
CA ALA A 21 -19.21 -9.17 -12.64
C ALA A 21 -17.73 -9.55 -12.78
N VAL A 22 -17.44 -10.57 -13.61
CA VAL A 22 -16.06 -11.00 -13.90
C VAL A 22 -15.31 -9.89 -14.64
N GLY A 23 -15.88 -9.31 -15.69
CA GLY A 23 -15.25 -8.22 -16.43
C GLY A 23 -15.01 -6.99 -15.59
N GLY A 24 -15.93 -6.65 -14.70
CA GLY A 24 -15.76 -5.55 -13.74
C GLY A 24 -14.66 -5.81 -12.71
N TYR A 25 -14.54 -7.04 -12.24
CA TYR A 25 -13.48 -7.46 -11.33
C TYR A 25 -12.11 -7.38 -12.00
N GLU A 26 -11.94 -7.98 -13.18
CA GLU A 26 -10.70 -7.92 -13.97
C GLU A 26 -10.30 -6.48 -14.30
N TYR A 27 -11.26 -5.65 -14.71
CA TYR A 27 -11.02 -4.25 -15.00
C TYR A 27 -10.53 -3.46 -13.77
N LYS A 28 -11.10 -3.74 -12.59
CA LYS A 28 -10.64 -3.12 -11.33
C LYS A 28 -9.22 -3.57 -10.97
N GLN A 29 -8.94 -4.86 -11.13
CA GLN A 29 -7.63 -5.44 -10.82
C GLN A 29 -6.52 -4.91 -11.76
N SER A 30 -6.82 -4.72 -13.05
CA SER A 30 -5.85 -4.20 -14.04
C SER A 30 -5.46 -2.73 -13.81
N ARG A 31 -6.19 -2.01 -12.96
CA ARG A 31 -5.89 -0.60 -12.63
C ARG A 31 -4.99 -0.42 -11.41
N ILE A 32 -4.72 -1.48 -10.66
CA ILE A 32 -3.77 -1.42 -9.53
C ILE A 32 -2.36 -1.56 -10.11
N PRO A 33 -1.51 -0.54 -9.96
CA PRO A 33 -0.14 -0.64 -10.43
C PRO A 33 0.56 -1.82 -9.76
N GLN A 34 1.36 -2.55 -10.53
CA GLN A 34 2.09 -3.72 -10.04
C GLN A 34 3.32 -3.32 -9.21
N ALA A 35 3.84 -2.11 -9.41
CA ALA A 35 5.06 -1.64 -8.77
C ALA A 35 4.91 -0.27 -8.11
N CYS A 36 5.71 -0.02 -7.09
CA CYS A 36 5.82 1.26 -6.41
C CYS A 36 6.37 2.34 -7.35
N GLY A 37 5.69 3.48 -7.43
CA GLY A 37 6.10 4.61 -8.28
C GLY A 37 7.46 5.20 -7.91
N PHE A 38 7.95 4.97 -6.68
CA PHE A 38 9.23 5.47 -6.21
C PHE A 38 10.35 4.41 -6.22
N CYS A 39 10.17 3.30 -5.50
CA CYS A 39 11.23 2.31 -5.34
C CYS A 39 11.18 1.16 -6.36
N GLN A 40 10.16 1.13 -7.22
CA GLN A 40 9.94 0.14 -8.29
C GLN A 40 9.72 -1.30 -7.82
N ARG A 41 9.54 -1.53 -6.53
CA ARG A 41 9.24 -2.84 -5.97
C ARG A 41 7.79 -3.23 -6.15
N PRO A 42 7.49 -4.53 -6.21
CA PRO A 42 6.12 -5.01 -6.25
C PRO A 42 5.30 -4.46 -5.08
N LEU A 43 4.09 -4.01 -5.38
CA LEU A 43 3.15 -3.57 -4.35
C LEU A 43 2.57 -4.79 -3.64
N ARG A 44 2.58 -4.78 -2.31
CA ARG A 44 1.87 -5.80 -1.53
C ARG A 44 0.38 -5.51 -1.56
N GLU A 45 -0.40 -6.54 -1.85
CA GLU A 45 -1.84 -6.48 -1.70
C GLU A 45 -2.19 -5.98 -0.29
N LYS A 46 -3.08 -5.00 -0.19
CA LYS A 46 -3.55 -4.42 1.08
C LYS A 46 -2.52 -3.65 1.93
N LEU A 47 -1.39 -3.24 1.37
CA LEU A 47 -0.43 -2.39 2.10
C LEU A 47 0.03 -1.15 1.31
N TRP A 48 -0.28 -1.07 0.03
CA TRP A 48 0.10 0.06 -0.80
C TRP A 48 -0.65 1.35 -0.40
N VAL A 49 -0.10 2.46 -0.80
CA VAL A 49 -0.56 3.81 -0.43
C VAL A 49 -0.77 4.63 -1.69
N ILE A 50 -1.80 5.46 -1.71
CA ILE A 50 -1.91 6.53 -2.70
C ILE A 50 -1.33 7.80 -2.07
N ALA A 51 -0.31 8.35 -2.70
CA ALA A 51 0.28 9.62 -2.34
C ALA A 51 0.23 10.59 -3.52
N GLU A 52 0.28 11.86 -3.22
CA GLU A 52 0.47 12.94 -4.17
C GLU A 52 1.79 13.63 -3.84
N VAL A 53 2.68 13.70 -4.81
CA VAL A 53 3.98 14.36 -4.69
C VAL A 53 4.01 15.46 -5.76
N ASP A 54 4.04 16.71 -5.34
CA ASP A 54 3.99 17.89 -6.22
C ASP A 54 2.79 17.91 -7.20
N GLY A 55 1.62 17.45 -6.72
CA GLY A 55 0.40 17.33 -7.51
C GLY A 55 0.25 16.02 -8.29
N ASP A 56 1.31 15.24 -8.46
CA ASP A 56 1.28 13.96 -9.16
C ASP A 56 0.86 12.82 -8.24
N ARG A 57 -0.23 12.12 -8.61
CA ARG A 57 -0.74 10.99 -7.84
C ARG A 57 0.02 9.72 -8.18
N ARG A 58 0.52 9.03 -7.14
CA ARG A 58 1.34 7.82 -7.26
C ARG A 58 0.89 6.74 -6.29
N HIS A 59 1.10 5.48 -6.69
CA HIS A 59 0.96 4.33 -5.81
C HIS A 59 2.35 3.97 -5.28
N VAL A 60 2.50 3.92 -3.98
CA VAL A 60 3.77 3.59 -3.32
C VAL A 60 3.57 2.44 -2.32
N CYS A 61 4.62 1.69 -2.04
CA CYS A 61 4.53 0.49 -1.22
C CYS A 61 4.29 0.75 0.27
N CYS A 62 4.63 1.95 0.76
CA CYS A 62 4.37 2.38 2.13
C CYS A 62 4.42 3.91 2.22
N PRO A 63 3.91 4.53 3.30
CA PRO A 63 3.97 5.98 3.50
C PRO A 63 5.38 6.56 3.43
N GLN A 64 6.39 5.82 3.93
CA GLN A 64 7.78 6.27 3.93
C GLN A 64 8.34 6.48 2.52
N CYS A 65 7.90 5.71 1.52
CA CYS A 65 8.34 5.92 0.13
C CYS A 65 7.94 7.30 -0.38
N ALA A 66 6.71 7.75 -0.12
CA ALA A 66 6.26 9.08 -0.51
C ALA A 66 7.03 10.18 0.22
N VAL A 67 7.22 10.01 1.53
CA VAL A 67 7.98 10.97 2.35
C VAL A 67 9.43 11.08 1.88
N THR A 68 10.07 9.95 1.58
CA THR A 68 11.45 9.92 1.10
C THR A 68 11.58 10.59 -0.27
N GLU A 69 10.65 10.31 -1.19
CA GLU A 69 10.61 10.95 -2.50
C GLU A 69 10.48 12.47 -2.37
N GLY A 70 9.51 12.95 -1.59
CA GLY A 70 9.32 14.38 -1.40
C GLY A 70 10.54 15.07 -0.77
N ARG A 71 11.19 14.43 0.20
CA ARG A 71 12.41 14.97 0.82
C ARG A 71 13.59 15.02 -0.15
N GLN A 72 13.78 13.98 -0.98
CA GLN A 72 14.86 13.92 -1.96
C GLN A 72 14.67 14.93 -3.09
N GLU A 73 13.44 15.15 -3.52
CA GLU A 73 13.11 16.05 -4.61
C GLU A 73 12.74 17.47 -4.15
N HIS A 74 12.70 17.72 -2.83
CA HIS A 74 12.24 18.98 -2.22
C HIS A 74 10.81 19.35 -2.64
N LYS A 75 9.92 18.35 -2.71
CA LYS A 75 8.54 18.48 -3.14
C LYS A 75 7.54 18.25 -2.01
N PRO A 76 6.39 18.95 -2.02
CA PRO A 76 5.33 18.71 -1.06
C PRO A 76 4.74 17.32 -1.23
N VAL A 77 4.43 16.65 -0.11
CA VAL A 77 3.82 15.32 -0.08
C VAL A 77 2.49 15.38 0.63
N ARG A 78 1.48 14.74 0.04
CA ARG A 78 0.19 14.51 0.65
C ARG A 78 -0.19 13.04 0.52
N LEU A 79 -0.50 12.38 1.62
CA LEU A 79 -1.10 11.05 1.59
C LEU A 79 -2.59 11.19 1.29
N ILE A 80 -3.08 10.42 0.33
CA ILE A 80 -4.49 10.42 -0.11
C ILE A 80 -5.24 9.24 0.50
N MET A 81 -4.61 8.06 0.55
CA MET A 81 -5.18 6.84 1.09
C MET A 81 -4.06 5.95 1.60
N VAL A 82 -4.28 5.32 2.74
CA VAL A 82 -3.40 4.29 3.31
C VAL A 82 -4.20 3.04 3.62
N HIS A 83 -3.54 1.90 3.82
CA HIS A 83 -4.20 0.69 4.30
C HIS A 83 -3.86 0.46 5.77
N ASP A 84 -4.86 0.05 6.53
CA ASP A 84 -4.67 -0.46 7.88
C ASP A 84 -3.86 -1.75 7.85
N TYR A 85 -2.72 -1.76 8.51
CA TYR A 85 -1.83 -2.92 8.54
C TYR A 85 -2.51 -4.17 9.13
N ALA A 86 -3.35 -3.99 10.14
CA ALA A 86 -4.01 -5.09 10.84
C ALA A 86 -5.11 -5.76 10.01
N SER A 87 -5.92 -4.98 9.30
CA SER A 87 -7.10 -5.48 8.57
C SER A 87 -6.97 -5.43 7.05
N GLY A 88 -6.02 -4.68 6.51
CA GLY A 88 -5.87 -4.40 5.09
C GLY A 88 -7.00 -3.52 4.50
N ARG A 89 -7.76 -2.81 5.32
CA ARG A 89 -8.80 -1.88 4.86
C ARG A 89 -8.23 -0.51 4.54
N GLU A 90 -8.81 0.15 3.56
CA GLU A 90 -8.49 1.53 3.22
C GLU A 90 -8.85 2.47 4.38
N LEU A 91 -7.96 3.43 4.67
CA LEU A 91 -8.11 4.45 5.70
C LEU A 91 -7.86 5.84 5.15
N ASP A 92 -8.54 6.83 5.73
CA ASP A 92 -8.17 8.23 5.61
C ASP A 92 -6.83 8.44 6.36
N PRO A 93 -5.79 8.95 5.69
CA PRO A 93 -4.49 9.21 6.33
C PRO A 93 -4.54 10.06 7.58
N LYS A 94 -5.50 10.99 7.69
CA LYS A 94 -5.67 11.87 8.85
C LYS A 94 -6.20 11.15 10.09
N GLN A 95 -6.84 10.00 9.90
CA GLN A 95 -7.42 9.18 10.97
C GLN A 95 -6.53 8.00 11.35
N ALA A 96 -5.40 7.85 10.68
CA ALA A 96 -4.47 6.75 10.90
C ALA A 96 -3.39 7.11 11.93
N TRP A 97 -2.98 6.11 12.70
CA TRP A 97 -1.76 6.11 13.49
C TRP A 97 -0.64 5.51 12.66
N TYR A 98 0.57 6.04 12.79
CA TYR A 98 1.72 5.56 12.02
C TYR A 98 2.78 5.00 12.93
N VAL A 99 3.40 3.89 12.49
CA VAL A 99 4.60 3.35 13.13
C VAL A 99 5.74 3.42 12.12
N ASN A 100 6.80 4.13 12.49
CA ASN A 100 8.03 4.26 11.71
C ASN A 100 9.22 3.66 12.48
N GLU A 101 10.35 3.43 11.80
CA GLU A 101 11.58 2.89 12.38
C GLU A 101 11.42 1.50 13.03
N SER A 102 10.44 0.72 12.61
CA SER A 102 10.30 -0.66 13.05
C SER A 102 11.26 -1.59 12.30
N ARG A 103 11.52 -2.77 12.87
CA ARG A 103 12.28 -3.85 12.21
C ARG A 103 11.48 -4.58 11.13
N ALA A 104 10.17 -4.35 11.07
CA ALA A 104 9.31 -4.97 10.07
C ALA A 104 9.56 -4.35 8.69
N ILE A 105 9.45 -5.17 7.65
CA ILE A 105 9.70 -4.78 6.26
C ILE A 105 8.37 -4.55 5.56
N ALA A 106 8.11 -3.31 5.11
CA ALA A 106 6.88 -2.92 4.41
C ALA A 106 6.84 -3.41 2.97
N CYS A 107 7.98 -3.43 2.28
CA CYS A 107 8.06 -3.86 0.89
C CYS A 107 8.49 -5.34 0.75
N SER A 108 8.08 -5.99 -0.35
CA SER A 108 8.61 -7.30 -0.69
C SER A 108 10.03 -7.14 -1.20
N HIS A 109 10.97 -7.80 -0.55
CA HIS A 109 12.30 -8.01 -1.11
C HIS A 109 12.22 -9.34 -1.88
N ASP A 110 12.39 -9.30 -3.19
CA ASP A 110 12.72 -10.50 -3.93
C ASP A 110 14.06 -10.99 -3.38
N GLY A 111 14.08 -12.22 -2.96
CA GLY A 111 15.07 -12.92 -2.20
C GLY A 111 16.51 -12.44 -2.31
N MET A 112 17.36 -12.91 -1.42
CA MET A 112 18.79 -12.62 -1.37
C MET A 112 19.37 -12.44 -2.77
N ARG A 113 19.77 -11.20 -3.14
CA ARG A 113 20.62 -11.01 -4.31
C ARG A 113 21.94 -11.73 -4.02
N MET A 114 22.25 -12.70 -4.84
CA MET A 114 23.60 -13.24 -4.89
C MET A 114 24.42 -12.36 -5.83
N ASP A 115 25.58 -11.92 -5.37
CA ASP A 115 26.59 -11.32 -6.27
C ASP A 115 27.12 -12.41 -7.23
N GLU A 116 27.89 -11.99 -8.24
CA GLU A 116 28.49 -12.91 -9.22
C GLU A 116 29.41 -13.96 -8.60
N ILE A 117 29.80 -13.78 -7.32
CA ILE A 117 30.70 -14.67 -6.56
C ILE A 117 29.91 -15.55 -5.55
N LYS A 118 28.57 -15.56 -5.63
CA LYS A 118 27.67 -16.33 -4.73
C LYS A 118 27.73 -15.96 -3.25
N HIS A 119 28.18 -14.75 -2.92
CA HIS A 119 28.04 -14.22 -1.57
C HIS A 119 26.65 -13.63 -1.37
N THR A 120 26.05 -13.88 -0.23
CA THR A 120 24.81 -13.24 0.19
C THR A 120 25.12 -11.79 0.53
N GLU A 121 24.79 -10.86 -0.34
CA GLU A 121 24.75 -9.45 0.03
C GLU A 121 23.61 -9.22 1.02
N THR A 122 23.94 -8.97 2.25
CA THR A 122 23.01 -8.37 3.19
C THR A 122 22.85 -6.93 2.76
N VAL A 123 21.78 -6.62 2.02
CA VAL A 123 21.46 -5.25 1.64
C VAL A 123 21.12 -4.47 2.91
N THR A 124 22.14 -3.84 3.48
CA THR A 124 22.03 -3.04 4.71
C THR A 124 21.38 -1.67 4.45
N PHE A 125 21.28 -1.26 3.19
CA PHE A 125 20.68 0.01 2.80
C PHE A 125 19.53 -0.19 1.82
N ASP A 126 18.33 0.15 2.26
CA ASP A 126 17.12 0.15 1.46
C ASP A 126 16.48 1.55 1.46
N ARG A 127 16.04 2.03 0.28
CA ARG A 127 15.33 3.31 0.15
C ARG A 127 14.05 3.37 0.99
N CYS A 128 13.48 2.21 1.33
CA CYS A 128 12.26 2.09 2.12
C CYS A 128 12.51 1.63 3.56
N SER A 129 13.75 1.52 4.00
CA SER A 129 14.07 1.12 5.38
C SER A 129 14.56 2.34 6.16
N PRO A 130 13.99 2.57 7.33
CA PRO A 130 12.83 1.89 7.91
C PRO A 130 11.51 2.27 7.20
N GLY A 131 10.63 1.28 6.99
CA GLY A 131 9.30 1.50 6.42
C GLY A 131 8.34 2.12 7.44
N ALA A 132 7.27 2.74 6.95
CA ALA A 132 6.18 3.20 7.79
C ALA A 132 4.92 2.38 7.55
N PHE A 133 4.18 2.09 8.63
CA PHE A 133 2.94 1.32 8.63
C PHE A 133 1.81 2.18 9.19
N ALA A 134 0.61 2.06 8.62
CA ALA A 134 -0.57 2.76 9.09
C ALA A 134 -1.51 1.80 9.83
N PHE A 135 -2.17 2.30 10.88
CA PHE A 135 -3.09 1.55 11.72
C PHE A 135 -4.36 2.37 11.97
N ALA A 136 -5.50 1.70 11.92
CA ALA A 136 -6.79 2.31 12.24
C ALA A 136 -6.93 2.59 13.76
N LYS A 137 -6.31 1.76 14.59
CA LYS A 137 -6.38 1.84 16.04
C LYS A 137 -5.00 2.02 16.65
N LYS A 138 -4.93 2.86 17.66
CA LYS A 138 -3.69 3.11 18.41
C LYS A 138 -3.18 1.85 19.11
N GLU A 139 -4.09 1.06 19.66
CA GLU A 139 -3.81 -0.17 20.37
C GLU A 139 -3.13 -1.23 19.47
N ASP A 140 -3.56 -1.31 18.20
CA ASP A 140 -2.95 -2.20 17.22
C ASP A 140 -1.52 -1.73 16.87
N ALA A 141 -1.32 -0.41 16.75
CA ALA A 141 0.00 0.18 16.53
C ALA A 141 0.94 -0.07 17.73
N GLU A 142 0.46 0.10 18.95
CA GLU A 142 1.22 -0.16 20.18
C GLU A 142 1.59 -1.64 20.32
N THR A 143 0.65 -2.53 19.97
CA THR A 143 0.91 -3.98 19.93
C THR A 143 1.99 -4.30 18.89
N PHE A 144 1.92 -3.71 17.71
CA PHE A 144 2.93 -3.87 16.67
C PHE A 144 4.32 -3.38 17.14
N ILE A 145 4.38 -2.21 17.79
CA ILE A 145 5.63 -1.65 18.34
C ILE A 145 6.25 -2.59 19.37
N SER A 146 5.44 -3.20 20.24
CA SER A 146 5.94 -4.14 21.26
C SER A 146 6.68 -5.34 20.65
N GLN A 147 6.27 -5.77 19.46
CA GLN A 147 6.82 -6.93 18.74
C GLN A 147 7.98 -6.56 17.80
N ASN A 148 7.87 -5.41 17.15
CA ASN A 148 8.74 -5.02 16.04
C ASN A 148 9.61 -3.79 16.33
N GLY A 149 9.41 -3.14 17.46
CA GLY A 149 9.99 -1.83 17.74
C GLY A 149 9.36 -0.74 16.87
N GLY A 150 9.95 0.44 16.91
CA GLY A 150 9.50 1.59 16.15
C GLY A 150 8.92 2.70 17.02
N GLN A 151 8.51 3.78 16.38
CA GLN A 151 7.95 4.98 17.01
C GLN A 151 6.54 5.22 16.51
N LEU A 152 5.63 5.56 17.43
CA LEU A 152 4.26 5.97 17.11
C LEU A 152 4.26 7.45 16.69
N LEU A 153 3.70 7.74 15.52
CA LEU A 153 3.66 9.07 14.93
C LEU A 153 2.24 9.44 14.50
N SER A 154 1.93 10.73 14.53
CA SER A 154 0.81 11.29 13.78
C SER A 154 1.19 11.49 12.30
N LEU A 155 0.20 11.85 11.45
CA LEU A 155 0.46 12.17 10.05
C LEU A 155 1.45 13.34 9.92
N GLU A 156 1.26 14.40 10.69
CA GLU A 156 2.10 15.61 10.66
C GLU A 156 3.55 15.28 11.05
N GLN A 157 3.72 14.44 12.08
CA GLN A 157 5.05 13.99 12.50
C GLN A 157 5.73 13.14 11.43
N LEU A 158 4.98 12.24 10.77
CA LEU A 158 5.49 11.41 9.69
C LEU A 158 5.95 12.26 8.49
N LEU A 159 5.15 13.26 8.10
CA LEU A 159 5.48 14.18 7.01
C LEU A 159 6.61 15.15 7.37
N GLY A 160 6.95 15.30 8.64
CA GLY A 160 7.93 16.27 9.12
C GLY A 160 7.37 17.68 9.24
N GLU A 161 6.06 17.83 9.23
CA GLU A 161 5.34 19.08 9.51
C GLU A 161 5.28 19.32 11.02
N VAL A 162 6.45 19.52 11.65
CA VAL A 162 6.49 19.91 13.06
C VAL A 162 6.01 21.36 13.12
N LYS A 163 4.87 21.60 13.75
CA LYS A 163 4.50 22.95 14.17
C LYS A 163 5.58 23.45 15.13
N GLN A 164 6.36 24.44 14.67
CA GLN A 164 7.19 25.26 15.56
C GLN A 164 6.32 26.07 16.49
#